data_c5b1c872b9e73102fb02c9326aae05d7
#
_entry.id   c5b1c872b9e73102fb02c9326aae05d7
#
_cell.length_a   1.000
_cell.length_b   1.000
_cell.length_c   1.000
_cell.angle_alpha   90.00
_cell.angle_beta   90.00
_cell.angle_gamma   90.00
#
_symmetry.space_group_name_H-M   'P 1'
#
loop_
_entity.id
_entity.type
_entity.pdbx_description
1 polymer ?
#
loop_
_entity_poly.entity_id
_entity_poly.type
_entity_poly.pdbx_seq_one_letter_code
_entity_poly.pdbx_strand_id
1 'polypeptide(L)'
;IIEPSEGSPAAEIGLKAGDIIMEINGKDMLQGDRIPNDLTSYVSDNLRGEPGTTCVLKVERPTSDSAYVPMEFKITRSTIRTNPVPYYGIVGNNVGYIVISTFAIENCSKDIKKALIELKQQGAKSIVLDLRGNGGGLLGEAVNVVNFFVPKGKEIVVTKGKIKQAGTTYKTTNEPVDTEIPLAGLVDGSTASASEIVSGSLQDLDRAIVVGSRTYGKGLVQVPRELPYNSSMKVTTAKYYIPSGRCIQAIDYAKRNADGSVARTPDSLTNVFHTAAGREVRDGGGIRPDVEVKVENFPNIMFYLLNDDMIFDYATQYCIKHSQVGEVKDFTITDADYVDFKKMLHKRKFTYDRQSEKMLKNLKEIAEFEGYMDGAKEEFAALETKLTHNLDHELDRFSKEIKDAIAQEILKRYYFQRG
;
A
#
# COMPACT_ATOMS: atom_id res chain seq x y z
N ILE A 1 3.63 -12.76 -13.78
CA ILE A 1 4.01 -12.80 -12.35
C ILE A 1 4.65 -11.49 -12.00
N ILE A 2 4.11 -10.79 -11.01
CA ILE A 2 4.69 -9.52 -10.53
C ILE A 2 5.88 -9.82 -9.62
N GLU A 3 5.66 -10.64 -8.59
CA GLU A 3 6.69 -11.02 -7.64
C GLU A 3 6.33 -12.38 -7.00
N PRO A 4 7.23 -13.38 -7.03
CA PRO A 4 7.07 -14.57 -6.19
C PRO A 4 7.37 -14.19 -4.73
N SER A 5 6.52 -14.60 -3.79
CA SER A 5 6.75 -14.32 -2.37
C SER A 5 8.03 -15.01 -1.86
N GLU A 6 8.86 -14.31 -1.10
CA GLU A 6 10.09 -14.87 -0.50
C GLU A 6 9.76 -16.12 0.34
N GLY A 7 10.54 -17.20 0.18
CA GLY A 7 10.31 -18.46 0.87
C GLY A 7 9.07 -19.23 0.44
N SER A 8 8.41 -18.83 -0.65
CA SER A 8 7.28 -19.56 -1.21
C SER A 8 7.77 -20.69 -2.14
N PRO A 9 6.97 -21.75 -2.32
CA PRO A 9 7.28 -22.80 -3.30
C PRO A 9 7.52 -22.26 -4.72
N ALA A 10 6.87 -21.16 -5.08
CA ALA A 10 7.05 -20.50 -6.37
C ALA A 10 8.45 -19.88 -6.51
N ALA A 11 8.95 -19.21 -5.47
CA ALA A 11 10.29 -18.66 -5.45
C ALA A 11 11.36 -19.75 -5.41
N GLU A 12 11.14 -20.82 -4.61
CA GLU A 12 12.09 -21.95 -4.45
C GLU A 12 12.34 -22.72 -5.74
N ILE A 13 11.31 -22.89 -6.58
CA ILE A 13 11.46 -23.55 -7.89
C ILE A 13 12.00 -22.63 -8.98
N GLY A 14 12.24 -21.35 -8.67
CA GLY A 14 12.85 -20.39 -9.59
C GLY A 14 11.88 -19.69 -10.53
N LEU A 15 10.59 -19.56 -10.18
CA LEU A 15 9.71 -18.60 -10.86
C LEU A 15 10.20 -17.19 -10.59
N LYS A 16 10.06 -16.32 -11.57
CA LYS A 16 10.59 -14.95 -11.54
C LYS A 16 9.51 -13.92 -11.87
N ALA A 17 9.72 -12.69 -11.43
CA ALA A 17 8.97 -11.56 -11.93
C ALA A 17 9.17 -11.42 -13.45
N GLY A 18 8.10 -11.18 -14.18
CA GLY A 18 8.10 -11.16 -15.64
C GLY A 18 7.70 -12.48 -16.30
N ASP A 19 7.69 -13.62 -15.59
CA ASP A 19 7.15 -14.88 -16.13
C ASP A 19 5.65 -14.74 -16.40
N ILE A 20 5.21 -15.19 -17.57
CA ILE A 20 3.80 -15.17 -17.99
C ILE A 20 3.23 -16.59 -17.87
N ILE A 21 2.21 -16.76 -17.04
CA ILE A 21 1.56 -18.08 -16.86
C ILE A 21 0.65 -18.35 -18.04
N MET A 22 0.95 -19.40 -18.80
CA MET A 22 0.21 -19.82 -19.97
C MET A 22 -0.76 -20.97 -19.67
N GLU A 23 -0.29 -21.99 -18.94
CA GLU A 23 -1.10 -23.16 -18.59
C GLU A 23 -0.96 -23.53 -17.12
N ILE A 24 -2.04 -24.03 -16.53
CA ILE A 24 -2.08 -24.60 -15.19
C ILE A 24 -2.72 -25.99 -15.27
N ASN A 25 -1.95 -27.05 -14.95
CA ASN A 25 -2.38 -28.46 -15.04
C ASN A 25 -2.98 -28.83 -16.41
N GLY A 26 -2.37 -28.35 -17.50
CA GLY A 26 -2.82 -28.56 -18.86
C GLY A 26 -4.01 -27.70 -19.31
N LYS A 27 -4.49 -26.81 -18.45
CA LYS A 27 -5.56 -25.87 -18.77
C LYS A 27 -4.94 -24.56 -19.22
N ASP A 28 -5.21 -24.12 -20.44
CA ASP A 28 -4.77 -22.85 -20.97
C ASP A 28 -5.48 -21.68 -20.23
N MET A 29 -4.71 -20.70 -19.79
CA MET A 29 -5.25 -19.54 -19.07
C MET A 29 -5.78 -18.43 -19.98
N LEU A 30 -5.42 -18.48 -21.27
CA LEU A 30 -5.79 -17.48 -22.28
C LEU A 30 -6.78 -18.03 -23.33
N GLN A 31 -7.33 -19.25 -23.13
CA GLN A 31 -8.14 -19.92 -24.13
C GLN A 31 -9.49 -19.26 -24.42
N GLY A 32 -9.70 -18.97 -25.73
CA GLY A 32 -10.96 -18.66 -26.36
C GLY A 32 -11.41 -17.20 -26.26
N ASP A 33 -12.52 -16.90 -26.93
CA ASP A 33 -13.16 -15.59 -26.98
C ASP A 33 -13.70 -15.09 -25.61
N ARG A 34 -13.37 -15.80 -24.53
CA ARG A 34 -13.78 -15.50 -23.15
C ARG A 34 -12.56 -15.39 -22.24
N ILE A 35 -11.77 -14.34 -22.43
CA ILE A 35 -10.88 -13.90 -21.36
C ILE A 35 -11.80 -13.49 -20.22
N PRO A 36 -11.70 -14.11 -19.02
CA PRO A 36 -12.51 -13.72 -17.87
C PRO A 36 -12.32 -12.22 -17.60
N ASN A 37 -13.39 -11.52 -17.24
CA ASN A 37 -13.33 -10.10 -16.88
C ASN A 37 -12.30 -9.82 -15.75
N ASP A 38 -11.94 -10.86 -14.97
CA ASP A 38 -10.89 -10.84 -13.96
C ASP A 38 -9.96 -12.05 -14.16
N LEU A 39 -9.01 -11.88 -15.09
CA LEU A 39 -8.01 -12.91 -15.41
C LEU A 39 -7.13 -13.21 -14.20
N THR A 40 -6.81 -12.23 -13.38
CA THR A 40 -5.95 -12.40 -12.19
C THR A 40 -6.61 -13.33 -11.17
N SER A 41 -7.89 -13.12 -10.86
CA SER A 41 -8.64 -14.01 -9.97
C SER A 41 -8.76 -15.41 -10.58
N TYR A 42 -9.05 -15.50 -11.88
CA TYR A 42 -9.16 -16.81 -12.55
C TYR A 42 -7.87 -17.63 -12.48
N VAL A 43 -6.72 -17.01 -12.77
CA VAL A 43 -5.40 -17.67 -12.66
C VAL A 43 -5.14 -18.06 -11.19
N SER A 44 -5.41 -17.15 -10.26
CA SER A 44 -5.22 -17.37 -8.82
C SER A 44 -6.05 -18.56 -8.30
N ASP A 45 -7.30 -18.68 -8.72
CA ASP A 45 -8.20 -19.77 -8.30
C ASP A 45 -7.74 -21.13 -8.85
N ASN A 46 -7.15 -21.18 -10.06
CA ASN A 46 -6.58 -22.41 -10.61
C ASN A 46 -5.22 -22.76 -9.97
N LEU A 47 -4.47 -21.78 -9.46
CA LEU A 47 -3.21 -22.00 -8.73
C LEU A 47 -3.45 -22.54 -7.32
N ARG A 48 -4.48 -22.05 -6.63
CA ARG A 48 -4.81 -22.46 -5.26
C ARG A 48 -5.22 -23.94 -5.21
N GLY A 49 -5.08 -24.56 -4.05
CA GLY A 49 -5.48 -25.92 -3.78
C GLY A 49 -4.97 -26.39 -2.43
N GLU A 50 -5.30 -27.63 -2.07
CA GLU A 50 -4.92 -28.24 -0.81
C GLU A 50 -3.38 -28.32 -0.64
N PRO A 51 -2.84 -27.93 0.54
CA PRO A 51 -1.43 -28.11 0.84
C PRO A 51 -0.98 -29.55 0.61
N GLY A 52 0.25 -29.73 0.06
CA GLY A 52 0.81 -31.01 -0.29
C GLY A 52 0.42 -31.52 -1.69
N THR A 53 -0.59 -30.94 -2.34
CA THR A 53 -0.93 -31.27 -3.73
C THR A 53 0.04 -30.61 -4.71
N THR A 54 0.19 -31.17 -5.89
CA THR A 54 1.07 -30.65 -6.93
C THR A 54 0.28 -29.88 -7.99
N CYS A 55 0.93 -28.88 -8.56
CA CYS A 55 0.44 -28.10 -9.68
C CYS A 55 1.56 -28.00 -10.73
N VAL A 56 1.24 -28.21 -11.99
CA VAL A 56 2.17 -28.04 -13.11
C VAL A 56 1.84 -26.73 -13.80
N LEU A 57 2.84 -25.85 -13.93
CA LEU A 57 2.74 -24.57 -14.60
C LEU A 57 3.58 -24.58 -15.87
N LYS A 58 3.01 -24.12 -16.98
CA LYS A 58 3.79 -23.68 -18.13
C LYS A 58 3.79 -22.17 -18.16
N VAL A 59 4.98 -21.63 -18.26
CA VAL A 59 5.19 -20.18 -18.33
C VAL A 59 6.03 -19.82 -19.54
N GLU A 60 5.86 -18.61 -20.01
CA GLU A 60 6.77 -17.95 -20.96
C GLU A 60 7.64 -16.98 -20.19
N ARG A 61 8.96 -17.21 -20.20
CA ARG A 61 9.94 -16.33 -19.56
C ARG A 61 10.56 -15.40 -20.57
N PRO A 62 10.52 -14.08 -20.37
CA PRO A 62 11.17 -13.13 -21.26
C PRO A 62 12.70 -13.32 -21.22
N THR A 63 13.34 -13.31 -22.40
CA THR A 63 14.80 -13.37 -22.57
C THR A 63 15.35 -12.12 -23.24
N SER A 64 14.47 -11.30 -23.82
CA SER A 64 14.74 -9.99 -24.39
C SER A 64 13.42 -9.22 -24.57
N ASP A 65 13.45 -8.06 -25.17
CA ASP A 65 12.28 -7.20 -25.45
C ASP A 65 11.11 -7.89 -26.15
N SER A 66 11.39 -8.94 -26.92
CA SER A 66 10.40 -9.59 -27.80
C SER A 66 10.59 -11.09 -27.93
N ALA A 67 11.47 -11.70 -27.14
CA ALA A 67 11.75 -13.12 -27.17
C ALA A 67 11.40 -13.76 -25.83
N TYR A 68 10.69 -14.87 -25.90
CA TYR A 68 10.24 -15.65 -24.74
C TYR A 68 10.69 -17.11 -24.89
N VAL A 69 10.96 -17.75 -23.77
CA VAL A 69 11.28 -19.18 -23.71
C VAL A 69 10.23 -19.88 -22.86
N PRO A 70 9.58 -20.93 -23.41
CA PRO A 70 8.64 -21.72 -22.62
C PRO A 70 9.39 -22.54 -21.57
N MET A 71 8.86 -22.55 -20.35
CA MET A 71 9.38 -23.30 -19.21
C MET A 71 8.24 -24.03 -18.51
N GLU A 72 8.54 -25.19 -17.95
CA GLU A 72 7.59 -25.95 -17.15
C GLU A 72 8.10 -26.07 -15.72
N PHE A 73 7.21 -25.82 -14.75
CA PHE A 73 7.50 -25.92 -13.33
C PHE A 73 6.48 -26.80 -12.63
N LYS A 74 6.95 -27.64 -11.74
CA LYS A 74 6.10 -28.45 -10.87
C LYS A 74 6.17 -27.87 -9.45
N ILE A 75 5.06 -27.33 -8.97
CA ILE A 75 4.94 -26.73 -7.64
C ILE A 75 4.22 -27.69 -6.71
N THR A 76 4.77 -27.91 -5.52
CA THR A 76 4.02 -28.51 -4.41
C THR A 76 3.40 -27.39 -3.59
N ARG A 77 2.08 -27.36 -3.50
CA ARG A 77 1.37 -26.34 -2.74
C ARG A 77 1.68 -26.44 -1.25
N SER A 78 1.90 -25.32 -0.62
CA SER A 78 2.06 -25.21 0.83
C SER A 78 1.23 -24.05 1.36
N THR A 79 1.02 -24.02 2.66
CA THR A 79 0.44 -22.86 3.32
C THR A 79 1.46 -21.72 3.27
N ILE A 80 1.14 -20.64 2.56
CA ILE A 80 1.98 -19.45 2.49
C ILE A 80 1.57 -18.52 3.62
N ARG A 81 2.51 -18.21 4.51
CA ARG A 81 2.32 -17.20 5.55
C ARG A 81 2.90 -15.88 5.05
N THR A 82 2.04 -14.89 4.89
CA THR A 82 2.51 -13.53 4.61
C THR A 82 3.35 -13.04 5.80
N ASN A 83 4.48 -12.40 5.52
CA ASN A 83 5.32 -11.83 6.58
C ASN A 83 4.70 -10.50 7.08
N PRO A 84 4.27 -10.43 8.35
CA PRO A 84 3.69 -9.20 8.90
C PRO A 84 4.73 -8.10 9.14
N VAL A 85 6.02 -8.47 9.21
CA VAL A 85 7.16 -7.55 9.39
C VAL A 85 8.15 -7.77 8.24
N PRO A 86 7.84 -7.26 7.05
CA PRO A 86 8.67 -7.49 5.85
C PRO A 86 10.09 -6.94 6.00
N TYR A 87 10.24 -5.89 6.79
CA TYR A 87 11.55 -5.29 7.05
C TYR A 87 11.64 -4.75 8.48
N TYR A 88 12.79 -4.90 9.12
CA TYR A 88 13.21 -4.15 10.28
C TYR A 88 14.73 -4.03 10.30
N GLY A 89 15.24 -2.92 10.81
CA GLY A 89 16.68 -2.64 10.85
C GLY A 89 17.01 -1.34 11.57
N ILE A 90 18.29 -1.13 11.84
CA ILE A 90 18.78 0.16 12.33
C ILE A 90 18.98 1.12 11.15
N VAL A 91 18.40 2.30 11.24
CA VAL A 91 18.55 3.36 10.25
C VAL A 91 19.11 4.62 10.92
N GLY A 92 19.90 5.40 10.16
CA GLY A 92 20.44 6.66 10.64
C GLY A 92 21.11 6.56 12.03
N ASN A 93 20.80 7.50 12.92
CA ASN A 93 21.42 7.65 14.25
C ASN A 93 20.84 6.68 15.30
N ASN A 94 21.00 5.38 15.12
CA ASN A 94 20.51 4.33 16.02
C ASN A 94 18.97 4.32 16.15
N VAL A 95 18.25 4.60 15.09
CA VAL A 95 16.81 4.50 15.02
C VAL A 95 16.44 3.08 14.59
N GLY A 96 15.73 2.34 15.41
CA GLY A 96 15.13 1.07 15.04
C GLY A 96 13.88 1.33 14.19
N TYR A 97 13.86 0.82 12.98
CA TYR A 97 12.75 0.97 12.03
C TYR A 97 12.08 -0.38 11.82
N ILE A 98 10.76 -0.43 11.94
CA ILE A 98 9.95 -1.65 11.80
C ILE A 98 8.79 -1.37 10.83
N VAL A 99 8.76 -2.07 9.70
CA VAL A 99 7.62 -2.06 8.79
C VAL A 99 6.61 -3.10 9.23
N ILE A 100 5.36 -2.68 9.44
CA ILE A 100 4.24 -3.55 9.78
C ILE A 100 3.24 -3.53 8.63
N SER A 101 3.23 -4.59 7.83
CA SER A 101 2.43 -4.64 6.60
C SER A 101 0.96 -5.01 6.84
N THR A 102 0.67 -5.77 7.90
CA THR A 102 -0.68 -6.23 8.19
C THR A 102 -0.85 -6.69 9.63
N PHE A 103 -2.09 -6.57 10.14
CA PHE A 103 -2.54 -7.19 11.38
C PHE A 103 -3.51 -8.36 11.13
N ALA A 104 -3.70 -8.78 9.87
CA ALA A 104 -4.65 -9.84 9.53
C ALA A 104 -4.16 -11.27 9.85
N ILE A 105 -2.93 -11.41 10.33
CA ILE A 105 -2.28 -12.69 10.65
C ILE A 105 -2.30 -12.90 12.16
N GLU A 106 -2.80 -14.06 12.59
CA GLU A 106 -2.77 -14.43 14.00
C GLU A 106 -1.32 -14.51 14.52
N ASN A 107 -1.13 -13.97 15.72
CA ASN A 107 0.17 -13.87 16.39
C ASN A 107 1.20 -12.99 15.67
N CYS A 108 0.80 -12.09 14.75
CA CYS A 108 1.72 -11.16 14.10
C CYS A 108 2.42 -10.24 15.10
N SER A 109 1.79 -9.95 16.24
CA SER A 109 2.42 -9.20 17.33
C SER A 109 3.67 -9.89 17.90
N LYS A 110 3.79 -11.20 17.80
CA LYS A 110 5.01 -11.92 18.23
C LYS A 110 6.20 -11.61 17.30
N ASP A 111 5.95 -11.51 16.00
CA ASP A 111 6.99 -11.16 15.03
C ASP A 111 7.44 -9.71 15.23
N ILE A 112 6.48 -8.79 15.49
CA ILE A 112 6.76 -7.39 15.81
C ILE A 112 7.54 -7.27 17.12
N LYS A 113 7.17 -8.04 18.15
CA LYS A 113 7.90 -8.08 19.44
C LYS A 113 9.33 -8.57 19.25
N LYS A 114 9.51 -9.61 18.43
CA LYS A 114 10.84 -10.14 18.10
C LYS A 114 11.71 -9.06 17.47
N ALA A 115 11.20 -8.38 16.42
CA ALA A 115 11.91 -7.29 15.77
C ALA A 115 12.27 -6.16 16.75
N LEU A 116 11.34 -5.74 17.62
CA LEU A 116 11.58 -4.73 18.64
C LEU A 116 12.71 -5.12 19.61
N ILE A 117 12.69 -6.37 20.10
CA ILE A 117 13.71 -6.85 21.04
C ILE A 117 15.08 -6.90 20.36
N GLU A 118 15.17 -7.43 19.14
CA GLU A 118 16.42 -7.51 18.39
C GLU A 118 17.00 -6.13 18.08
N LEU A 119 16.18 -5.16 17.69
CA LEU A 119 16.64 -3.79 17.48
C LEU A 119 17.17 -3.13 18.75
N LYS A 120 16.51 -3.36 19.89
CA LYS A 120 17.00 -2.89 21.21
C LYS A 120 18.36 -3.51 21.56
N GLN A 121 18.54 -4.82 21.29
CA GLN A 121 19.82 -5.51 21.50
C GLN A 121 20.92 -4.97 20.57
N GLN A 122 20.57 -4.53 19.36
CA GLN A 122 21.46 -3.87 18.43
C GLN A 122 21.77 -2.40 18.78
N GLY A 123 21.17 -1.88 19.87
CA GLY A 123 21.46 -0.54 20.37
C GLY A 123 20.53 0.56 19.82
N ALA A 124 19.33 0.20 19.36
CA ALA A 124 18.32 1.20 19.00
C ALA A 124 18.00 2.11 20.19
N LYS A 125 18.05 3.42 19.96
CA LYS A 125 17.74 4.45 20.97
C LYS A 125 16.36 5.06 20.79
N SER A 126 15.72 4.81 19.65
CA SER A 126 14.35 5.20 19.34
C SER A 126 13.75 4.19 18.37
N ILE A 127 12.43 4.13 18.28
CA ILE A 127 11.71 3.20 17.38
C ILE A 127 10.77 3.97 16.47
N VAL A 128 10.74 3.57 15.22
CA VAL A 128 9.75 3.98 14.24
C VAL A 128 8.93 2.76 13.84
N LEU A 129 7.61 2.84 14.01
CA LEU A 129 6.65 1.86 13.50
C LEU A 129 6.08 2.39 12.19
N ASP A 130 6.37 1.75 11.09
CA ASP A 130 5.80 2.13 9.79
C ASP A 130 4.50 1.36 9.54
N LEU A 131 3.38 2.09 9.57
CA LEU A 131 2.03 1.60 9.35
C LEU A 131 1.46 2.09 8.00
N ARG A 132 2.28 2.71 7.16
CA ARG A 132 1.85 3.18 5.84
C ARG A 132 1.44 1.98 4.98
N GLY A 133 0.35 2.13 4.23
CA GLY A 133 -0.19 1.05 3.42
C GLY A 133 -0.87 -0.09 4.21
N ASN A 134 -0.86 -0.08 5.54
CA ASN A 134 -1.41 -1.15 6.36
C ASN A 134 -2.92 -0.98 6.58
N GLY A 135 -3.73 -1.77 5.89
CA GLY A 135 -5.20 -1.76 5.99
C GLY A 135 -5.79 -2.30 7.31
N GLY A 136 -4.95 -2.72 8.27
CA GLY A 136 -5.37 -3.23 9.57
C GLY A 136 -5.43 -4.76 9.65
N GLY A 137 -6.39 -5.28 10.39
CA GLY A 137 -6.58 -6.71 10.64
C GLY A 137 -7.21 -6.99 12.00
N LEU A 138 -6.62 -7.91 12.76
CA LEU A 138 -7.12 -8.38 14.05
C LEU A 138 -6.94 -7.34 15.15
N LEU A 139 -8.03 -6.93 15.79
CA LEU A 139 -8.02 -5.93 16.85
C LEU A 139 -7.14 -6.37 18.04
N GLY A 140 -7.17 -7.65 18.41
CA GLY A 140 -6.35 -8.19 19.49
C GLY A 140 -4.85 -8.03 19.25
N GLU A 141 -4.41 -8.19 18.01
CA GLU A 141 -3.00 -8.00 17.63
C GLU A 141 -2.57 -6.53 17.77
N ALA A 142 -3.44 -5.59 17.36
CA ALA A 142 -3.19 -4.16 17.58
C ALA A 142 -3.05 -3.81 19.07
N VAL A 143 -3.93 -4.33 19.93
CA VAL A 143 -3.86 -4.14 21.38
C VAL A 143 -2.54 -4.71 21.95
N ASN A 144 -2.12 -5.89 21.48
CA ASN A 144 -0.85 -6.50 21.87
C ASN A 144 0.35 -5.61 21.50
N VAL A 145 0.33 -5.00 20.31
CA VAL A 145 1.42 -4.10 19.88
C VAL A 145 1.47 -2.83 20.73
N VAL A 146 0.33 -2.22 21.01
CA VAL A 146 0.27 -1.08 21.95
C VAL A 146 0.81 -1.47 23.33
N ASN A 147 0.49 -2.68 23.80
CA ASN A 147 0.98 -3.18 25.09
C ASN A 147 2.51 -3.31 25.19
N PHE A 148 3.24 -3.36 24.10
CA PHE A 148 4.71 -3.35 24.16
C PHE A 148 5.27 -2.04 24.70
N PHE A 149 4.53 -0.95 24.55
CA PHE A 149 4.96 0.40 24.87
C PHE A 149 4.15 1.08 26.00
N VAL A 150 3.10 0.43 26.49
CA VAL A 150 2.15 1.00 27.44
C VAL A 150 2.02 0.09 28.67
N PRO A 151 2.00 0.61 29.90
CA PRO A 151 1.86 -0.17 31.11
C PRO A 151 0.64 -1.08 31.12
N LYS A 152 0.72 -2.19 31.84
CA LYS A 152 -0.38 -3.13 32.05
C LYS A 152 -1.60 -2.46 32.68
N GLY A 153 -2.79 -2.90 32.26
CA GLY A 153 -4.08 -2.45 32.79
C GLY A 153 -4.65 -1.19 32.11
N LYS A 154 -3.94 -0.60 31.16
CA LYS A 154 -4.41 0.58 30.43
C LYS A 154 -5.49 0.19 29.40
N GLU A 155 -6.55 0.96 29.32
CA GLU A 155 -7.60 0.84 28.33
C GLU A 155 -7.09 1.36 26.99
N ILE A 156 -7.25 0.52 25.94
CA ILE A 156 -6.73 0.82 24.59
C ILE A 156 -7.87 1.07 23.61
N VAL A 157 -8.92 0.26 23.67
CA VAL A 157 -10.07 0.42 22.79
C VAL A 157 -11.34 -0.09 23.46
N VAL A 158 -12.43 0.64 23.27
CA VAL A 158 -13.77 0.24 23.70
C VAL A 158 -14.64 0.07 22.48
N THR A 159 -15.28 -1.09 22.33
CA THR A 159 -16.31 -1.28 21.30
C THR A 159 -17.69 -0.98 21.89
N LYS A 160 -18.52 -0.26 21.15
CA LYS A 160 -19.91 0.03 21.54
C LYS A 160 -20.83 -0.28 20.36
N GLY A 161 -21.78 -1.17 20.58
CA GLY A 161 -22.80 -1.58 19.60
C GLY A 161 -24.21 -1.22 20.04
N LYS A 162 -25.17 -1.43 19.13
CA LYS A 162 -26.60 -1.27 19.44
C LYS A 162 -27.07 -2.24 20.54
N ILE A 163 -26.48 -3.43 20.55
CA ILE A 163 -26.72 -4.49 21.52
C ILE A 163 -25.67 -4.37 22.61
N LYS A 164 -26.06 -4.31 23.88
CA LYS A 164 -25.13 -4.17 25.02
C LYS A 164 -24.04 -5.26 25.04
N GLN A 165 -24.36 -6.48 24.63
CA GLN A 165 -23.43 -7.60 24.55
C GLN A 165 -22.32 -7.40 23.47
N ALA A 166 -22.49 -6.47 22.54
CA ALA A 166 -21.46 -6.12 21.55
C ALA A 166 -20.42 -5.11 22.08
N GLY A 167 -20.56 -4.65 23.31
CA GLY A 167 -19.62 -3.75 23.98
C GLY A 167 -18.53 -4.53 24.70
N THR A 168 -17.26 -4.25 24.39
CA THR A 168 -16.08 -4.86 25.03
C THR A 168 -15.01 -3.80 25.24
N THR A 169 -14.39 -3.81 26.41
CA THR A 169 -13.21 -2.98 26.72
C THR A 169 -11.95 -3.83 26.62
N TYR A 170 -11.07 -3.43 25.74
CA TYR A 170 -9.76 -4.08 25.57
C TYR A 170 -8.69 -3.29 26.31
N LYS A 171 -7.96 -3.98 27.20
CA LYS A 171 -6.90 -3.42 28.03
C LYS A 171 -5.58 -4.14 27.78
N THR A 172 -4.48 -3.47 28.07
CA THR A 172 -3.17 -4.11 28.12
C THR A 172 -3.14 -5.16 29.24
N THR A 173 -2.67 -6.36 28.93
CA THR A 173 -2.71 -7.51 29.87
C THR A 173 -1.33 -7.98 30.30
N ASN A 174 -0.30 -7.69 29.52
CA ASN A 174 1.07 -8.13 29.73
C ASN A 174 1.95 -6.97 30.24
N GLU A 175 3.09 -7.31 30.82
CA GLU A 175 4.13 -6.32 31.10
C GLU A 175 4.66 -5.77 29.76
N PRO A 176 4.92 -4.45 29.68
CA PRO A 176 5.42 -3.81 28.47
C PRO A 176 6.86 -4.27 28.16
N VAL A 177 7.26 -4.10 26.91
CA VAL A 177 8.66 -4.31 26.49
C VAL A 177 9.49 -3.08 26.86
N ASP A 178 8.94 -1.89 26.62
CA ASP A 178 9.63 -0.63 26.92
C ASP A 178 8.62 0.54 26.93
N THR A 179 8.51 1.21 28.07
CA THR A 179 7.62 2.37 28.22
C THR A 179 8.32 3.70 27.96
N GLU A 180 9.65 3.71 27.84
CA GLU A 180 10.47 4.92 27.83
C GLU A 180 11.08 5.23 26.46
N ILE A 181 11.38 4.20 25.65
CA ILE A 181 12.05 4.39 24.36
C ILE A 181 11.26 5.38 23.47
N PRO A 182 11.89 6.44 22.93
CA PRO A 182 11.24 7.36 22.02
C PRO A 182 10.58 6.63 20.84
N LEU A 183 9.31 6.95 20.56
CA LEU A 183 8.49 6.22 19.61
C LEU A 183 7.81 7.15 18.62
N ALA A 184 7.89 6.83 17.33
CA ALA A 184 7.12 7.48 16.29
C ALA A 184 6.35 6.45 15.45
N GLY A 185 5.16 6.83 14.97
CA GLY A 185 4.35 6.03 14.04
C GLY A 185 4.24 6.75 12.70
N LEU A 186 4.62 6.09 11.60
CA LEU A 186 4.39 6.62 10.27
C LEU A 186 3.03 6.14 9.76
N VAL A 187 2.24 7.06 9.22
CA VAL A 187 0.88 6.78 8.73
C VAL A 187 0.61 7.47 7.40
N ASP A 188 -0.33 6.90 6.64
CA ASP A 188 -0.83 7.49 5.39
C ASP A 188 -2.35 7.28 5.23
N GLY A 189 -2.90 7.71 4.09
CA GLY A 189 -4.33 7.55 3.77
C GLY A 189 -4.79 6.09 3.62
N SER A 190 -3.88 5.13 3.51
CA SER A 190 -4.15 3.69 3.45
C SER A 190 -4.05 3.01 4.83
N THR A 191 -3.46 3.68 5.82
CA THR A 191 -3.44 3.22 7.21
C THR A 191 -4.86 3.16 7.75
N ALA A 192 -5.36 1.95 8.09
CA ALA A 192 -6.77 1.77 8.44
C ALA A 192 -7.02 0.79 9.60
N SER A 193 -8.18 0.93 10.28
CA SER A 193 -8.72 -0.07 11.24
C SER A 193 -7.74 -0.38 12.39
N ALA A 194 -7.24 -1.62 12.51
CA ALA A 194 -6.30 -2.04 13.57
C ALA A 194 -5.03 -1.16 13.62
N SER A 195 -4.54 -0.71 12.45
CA SER A 195 -3.40 0.21 12.36
C SER A 195 -3.73 1.59 12.96
N GLU A 196 -4.97 2.03 12.80
CA GLU A 196 -5.45 3.27 13.41
C GLU A 196 -5.67 3.11 14.92
N ILE A 197 -5.99 1.90 15.41
CA ILE A 197 -6.00 1.60 16.84
C ILE A 197 -4.59 1.75 17.41
N VAL A 198 -3.57 1.21 16.74
CA VAL A 198 -2.17 1.34 17.20
C VAL A 198 -1.74 2.80 17.20
N SER A 199 -1.80 3.48 16.06
CA SER A 199 -1.33 4.87 15.93
C SER A 199 -2.12 5.82 16.83
N GLY A 200 -3.46 5.71 16.82
CA GLY A 200 -4.33 6.58 17.59
C GLY A 200 -4.25 6.35 19.10
N SER A 201 -4.14 5.10 19.56
CA SER A 201 -3.99 4.83 20.99
C SER A 201 -2.64 5.30 21.53
N LEU A 202 -1.56 5.10 20.78
CA LEU A 202 -0.25 5.61 21.16
C LEU A 202 -0.21 7.14 21.14
N GLN A 203 -0.93 7.80 20.23
CA GLN A 203 -1.10 9.25 20.19
C GLN A 203 -1.92 9.74 21.40
N ASP A 204 -3.08 9.14 21.67
CA ASP A 204 -3.97 9.54 22.76
C ASP A 204 -3.35 9.37 24.16
N LEU A 205 -2.47 8.39 24.30
CA LEU A 205 -1.72 8.12 25.53
C LEU A 205 -0.41 8.92 25.62
N ASP A 206 -0.15 9.82 24.68
CA ASP A 206 1.10 10.60 24.56
C ASP A 206 2.36 9.73 24.57
N ARG A 207 2.24 8.51 24.04
CA ARG A 207 3.35 7.54 24.01
C ARG A 207 4.15 7.61 22.72
N ALA A 208 3.54 8.05 21.63
CA ALA A 208 4.21 8.21 20.34
C ALA A 208 3.80 9.53 19.67
N ILE A 209 4.67 10.00 18.79
CA ILE A 209 4.37 11.04 17.81
C ILE A 209 3.93 10.36 16.51
N VAL A 210 2.81 10.79 15.95
CA VAL A 210 2.30 10.30 14.67
C VAL A 210 2.72 11.25 13.56
N VAL A 211 3.37 10.72 12.54
CA VAL A 211 3.94 11.48 11.41
C VAL A 211 3.39 10.96 10.09
N GLY A 212 3.06 11.84 9.16
CA GLY A 212 2.60 11.45 7.82
C GLY A 212 1.39 12.21 7.35
N SER A 213 0.44 11.54 6.72
CA SER A 213 -0.84 12.11 6.30
C SER A 213 -2.00 11.50 7.06
N ARG A 214 -3.17 12.17 7.00
CA ARG A 214 -4.39 11.70 7.68
C ARG A 214 -4.75 10.29 7.26
N THR A 215 -5.08 9.42 8.22
CA THR A 215 -5.41 8.01 7.99
C THR A 215 -6.80 7.82 7.36
N TYR A 216 -7.12 6.57 7.02
CA TYR A 216 -8.35 6.22 6.31
C TYR A 216 -9.63 6.58 7.07
N GLY A 217 -9.69 6.36 8.38
CA GLY A 217 -10.86 6.61 9.21
C GLY A 217 -11.86 5.45 9.23
N LYS A 218 -11.40 4.22 9.48
CA LYS A 218 -12.26 3.04 9.65
C LYS A 218 -12.43 2.70 11.12
N GLY A 219 -13.51 3.18 11.72
CA GLY A 219 -13.86 3.00 13.14
C GLY A 219 -14.99 2.00 13.40
N LEU A 220 -15.26 1.08 12.47
CA LEU A 220 -16.34 0.10 12.57
C LEU A 220 -15.79 -1.31 12.80
N VAL A 221 -16.45 -2.05 13.73
CA VAL A 221 -16.22 -3.48 13.95
C VAL A 221 -17.16 -4.26 13.05
N GLN A 222 -16.60 -5.10 12.20
CA GLN A 222 -17.32 -5.96 11.29
C GLN A 222 -17.04 -7.43 11.64
N VAL A 223 -18.10 -8.23 11.69
CA VAL A 223 -18.03 -9.66 12.00
C VAL A 223 -18.63 -10.43 10.83
N PRO A 224 -17.91 -11.44 10.29
CA PRO A 224 -18.49 -12.35 9.31
C PRO A 224 -19.56 -13.22 9.98
N ARG A 225 -20.64 -13.46 9.28
CA ARG A 225 -21.70 -14.39 9.65
C ARG A 225 -21.89 -15.37 8.51
N GLU A 226 -21.75 -16.63 8.81
CA GLU A 226 -22.02 -17.70 7.86
C GLU A 226 -23.50 -17.79 7.57
N LEU A 227 -23.84 -18.00 6.32
CA LEU A 227 -25.18 -18.17 5.80
C LEU A 227 -25.27 -19.54 5.07
N PRO A 228 -26.49 -20.04 4.79
CA PRO A 228 -26.66 -21.24 3.96
C PRO A 228 -25.96 -21.10 2.60
N TYR A 229 -25.71 -22.25 1.96
CA TYR A 229 -25.11 -22.35 0.61
C TYR A 229 -23.68 -21.83 0.51
N ASN A 230 -22.85 -22.05 1.55
CA ASN A 230 -21.44 -21.60 1.61
C ASN A 230 -21.28 -20.08 1.36
N SER A 231 -22.29 -19.30 1.70
CA SER A 231 -22.23 -17.85 1.63
C SER A 231 -21.92 -17.24 2.99
N SER A 232 -21.37 -16.04 3.00
CA SER A 232 -21.14 -15.30 4.24
C SER A 232 -21.53 -13.84 4.08
N MET A 233 -21.95 -13.23 5.17
CA MET A 233 -22.32 -11.82 5.25
C MET A 233 -21.42 -11.12 6.27
N LYS A 234 -20.81 -10.00 5.88
CA LYS A 234 -20.05 -9.15 6.79
C LYS A 234 -20.99 -8.10 7.40
N VAL A 235 -21.20 -8.18 8.71
CA VAL A 235 -22.14 -7.32 9.44
C VAL A 235 -21.37 -6.35 10.34
N THR A 236 -21.70 -5.06 10.26
CA THR A 236 -21.21 -4.06 11.22
C THR A 236 -21.98 -4.20 12.52
N THR A 237 -21.29 -4.51 13.62
CA THR A 237 -21.88 -4.77 14.95
C THR A 237 -21.62 -3.68 15.97
N ALA A 238 -20.52 -2.93 15.83
CA ALA A 238 -20.10 -1.91 16.78
C ALA A 238 -19.25 -0.82 16.13
N LYS A 239 -19.13 0.31 16.83
CA LYS A 239 -18.07 1.31 16.63
C LYS A 239 -17.00 1.10 17.70
N TYR A 240 -15.77 1.47 17.40
CA TYR A 240 -14.72 1.48 18.41
C TYR A 240 -14.23 2.91 18.75
N TYR A 241 -13.83 3.04 19.98
CA TYR A 241 -13.39 4.29 20.61
C TYR A 241 -12.01 4.06 21.21
N ILE A 242 -11.07 4.93 20.91
CA ILE A 242 -9.68 4.87 21.40
C ILE A 242 -9.53 5.65 22.72
N PRO A 243 -8.38 5.65 23.39
CA PRO A 243 -8.26 6.08 24.79
C PRO A 243 -8.81 7.48 25.14
N SER A 244 -8.76 8.44 24.24
CA SER A 244 -9.36 9.77 24.44
C SER A 244 -10.91 9.73 24.45
N GLY A 245 -11.51 8.61 24.08
CA GLY A 245 -12.97 8.45 23.92
C GLY A 245 -13.49 8.83 22.54
N ARG A 246 -12.62 9.24 21.61
CA ARG A 246 -13.00 9.59 20.24
C ARG A 246 -13.26 8.37 19.36
N CYS A 247 -14.23 8.49 18.45
CA CYS A 247 -14.47 7.53 17.37
C CYS A 247 -13.87 8.08 16.08
N ILE A 248 -12.98 7.34 15.47
CA ILE A 248 -12.23 7.80 14.28
C ILE A 248 -12.96 7.58 12.95
N GLN A 249 -14.20 7.04 12.98
CA GLN A 249 -14.96 6.73 11.77
C GLN A 249 -15.18 7.98 10.91
N ALA A 250 -14.57 8.02 9.72
CA ALA A 250 -14.64 9.15 8.80
C ALA A 250 -15.81 9.06 7.81
N ILE A 251 -16.19 7.84 7.42
CA ILE A 251 -17.19 7.60 6.38
C ILE A 251 -18.59 7.55 6.99
N ASP A 252 -19.50 8.40 6.51
CA ASP A 252 -20.92 8.36 6.87
C ASP A 252 -21.70 7.56 5.82
N TYR A 253 -21.88 6.26 6.07
CA TYR A 253 -22.63 5.37 5.18
C TYR A 253 -24.11 5.70 5.05
N ALA A 254 -24.66 6.56 5.93
CA ALA A 254 -26.04 7.02 5.83
C ALA A 254 -26.23 8.12 4.76
N LYS A 255 -25.16 8.79 4.40
CA LYS A 255 -25.17 9.84 3.37
C LYS A 255 -24.42 9.37 2.13
N ARG A 256 -25.16 9.31 1.01
CA ARG A 256 -24.59 9.02 -0.30
C ARG A 256 -24.66 10.25 -1.19
N ASN A 257 -23.61 10.48 -1.94
CA ASN A 257 -23.57 11.50 -2.99
C ASN A 257 -24.40 11.06 -4.21
N ALA A 258 -24.67 11.98 -5.13
CA ALA A 258 -25.44 11.70 -6.34
C ALA A 258 -24.77 10.64 -7.25
N ASP A 259 -23.44 10.50 -7.19
CA ASP A 259 -22.64 9.52 -7.91
C ASP A 259 -22.57 8.14 -7.22
N GLY A 260 -23.29 7.97 -6.09
CA GLY A 260 -23.30 6.75 -5.28
C GLY A 260 -22.13 6.61 -4.31
N SER A 261 -21.14 7.50 -4.35
CA SER A 261 -20.06 7.53 -3.36
C SER A 261 -20.57 7.87 -1.97
N VAL A 262 -19.81 7.52 -0.93
CA VAL A 262 -20.16 7.79 0.46
C VAL A 262 -19.47 9.06 0.95
N ALA A 263 -20.24 9.91 1.65
CA ALA A 263 -19.72 11.15 2.20
C ALA A 263 -18.75 10.88 3.36
N ARG A 264 -17.71 11.71 3.47
CA ARG A 264 -16.87 11.79 4.67
C ARG A 264 -17.42 12.86 5.60
N THR A 265 -17.21 12.67 6.90
CA THR A 265 -17.53 13.68 7.91
C THR A 265 -16.67 14.92 7.68
N PRO A 266 -17.26 16.10 7.39
CA PRO A 266 -16.50 17.33 7.26
C PRO A 266 -15.80 17.70 8.57
N ASP A 267 -14.63 18.31 8.50
CA ASP A 267 -13.87 18.73 9.70
C ASP A 267 -14.65 19.69 10.61
N SER A 268 -15.57 20.49 10.04
CA SER A 268 -16.47 21.37 10.79
C SER A 268 -17.48 20.65 11.68
N LEU A 269 -17.72 19.36 11.43
CA LEU A 269 -18.66 18.53 12.21
C LEU A 269 -17.94 17.56 13.15
N THR A 270 -16.62 17.65 13.26
CA THR A 270 -15.83 16.83 14.19
C THR A 270 -15.81 17.44 15.59
N ASN A 271 -15.76 16.59 16.60
CA ASN A 271 -15.66 17.01 18.00
C ASN A 271 -14.20 17.01 18.46
N VAL A 272 -13.92 17.89 19.42
CA VAL A 272 -12.61 18.00 20.05
C VAL A 272 -12.53 17.05 21.23
N PHE A 273 -11.42 16.32 21.30
CA PHE A 273 -11.02 15.46 22.42
C PHE A 273 -9.59 15.84 22.82
N HIS A 274 -9.11 15.28 23.92
CA HIS A 274 -7.77 15.55 24.42
C HIS A 274 -7.02 14.26 24.70
N THR A 275 -5.72 14.25 24.40
CA THR A 275 -4.81 13.19 24.80
C THR A 275 -4.59 13.18 26.32
N ALA A 276 -3.89 12.20 26.84
CA ALA A 276 -3.57 12.10 28.27
C ALA A 276 -2.84 13.35 28.81
N ALA A 277 -1.99 13.98 27.99
CA ALA A 277 -1.27 15.21 28.31
C ALA A 277 -2.02 16.51 27.92
N GLY A 278 -3.25 16.41 27.41
CA GLY A 278 -4.09 17.57 27.07
C GLY A 278 -3.91 18.13 25.68
N ARG A 279 -3.21 17.45 24.75
CA ARG A 279 -3.14 17.87 23.35
C ARG A 279 -4.50 17.68 22.66
N GLU A 280 -4.90 18.65 21.83
CA GLU A 280 -6.14 18.55 21.07
C GLU A 280 -6.06 17.48 19.99
N VAL A 281 -7.06 16.60 19.94
CA VAL A 281 -7.29 15.61 18.88
C VAL A 281 -8.76 15.60 18.50
N ARG A 282 -9.12 15.06 17.33
CA ARG A 282 -10.50 15.14 16.83
C ARG A 282 -11.02 13.75 16.44
N ASP A 283 -12.33 13.59 16.49
CA ASP A 283 -13.03 12.41 15.96
C ASP A 283 -13.40 12.56 14.48
N GLY A 284 -14.13 11.59 13.94
CA GLY A 284 -14.83 11.68 12.65
C GLY A 284 -13.96 11.77 11.38
N GLY A 285 -12.65 11.81 11.50
CA GLY A 285 -11.78 12.04 10.35
C GLY A 285 -10.59 11.10 10.19
N GLY A 286 -10.55 9.96 10.87
CA GLY A 286 -9.35 9.13 11.01
C GLY A 286 -8.38 9.73 12.04
N ILE A 287 -7.14 9.25 12.04
CA ILE A 287 -6.07 9.79 12.87
C ILE A 287 -5.39 10.92 12.10
N ARG A 288 -5.44 12.13 12.66
CA ARG A 288 -4.65 13.24 12.16
C ARG A 288 -3.25 13.15 12.76
N PRO A 289 -2.19 13.18 11.94
CA PRO A 289 -0.83 13.10 12.44
C PRO A 289 -0.48 14.37 13.26
N ASP A 290 0.44 14.23 14.23
CA ASP A 290 1.00 15.34 14.99
C ASP A 290 1.93 16.19 14.11
N VAL A 291 2.63 15.53 13.18
CA VAL A 291 3.48 16.15 12.16
C VAL A 291 2.94 15.74 10.78
N GLU A 292 2.29 16.70 10.13
CA GLU A 292 1.75 16.47 8.80
C GLU A 292 2.84 16.58 7.74
N VAL A 293 3.03 15.52 6.97
CA VAL A 293 3.90 15.51 5.79
C VAL A 293 3.03 15.71 4.56
N LYS A 294 3.25 16.81 3.86
CA LYS A 294 2.57 17.04 2.58
C LYS A 294 3.10 16.02 1.59
N VAL A 295 2.22 15.18 1.09
CA VAL A 295 2.53 14.33 -0.05
C VAL A 295 2.66 15.26 -1.25
N GLU A 296 3.83 15.32 -1.86
CA GLU A 296 4.00 15.98 -3.16
C GLU A 296 3.07 15.32 -4.15
N ASN A 297 2.48 16.11 -5.05
CA ASN A 297 1.61 15.58 -6.06
C ASN A 297 2.38 14.55 -6.89
N PHE A 298 1.90 13.33 -6.87
CA PHE A 298 2.46 12.25 -7.69
C PHE A 298 2.35 12.65 -9.16
N PRO A 299 3.46 12.75 -9.88
CA PRO A 299 3.42 13.22 -11.27
C PRO A 299 2.51 12.34 -12.13
N ASN A 300 1.65 12.97 -12.94
CA ASN A 300 0.70 12.22 -13.75
C ASN A 300 1.39 11.16 -14.65
N ILE A 301 2.55 11.48 -15.21
CA ILE A 301 3.34 10.54 -16.01
C ILE A 301 3.71 9.27 -15.20
N MET A 302 4.02 9.41 -13.91
CA MET A 302 4.37 8.27 -13.05
C MET A 302 3.21 7.26 -12.90
N PHE A 303 1.96 7.79 -12.81
CA PHE A 303 0.79 6.93 -12.77
C PHE A 303 0.73 6.01 -14.00
N TYR A 304 0.93 6.57 -15.19
CA TYR A 304 0.89 5.79 -16.43
C TYR A 304 2.12 4.91 -16.61
N LEU A 305 3.33 5.36 -16.24
CA LEU A 305 4.54 4.54 -16.29
C LEU A 305 4.44 3.28 -15.41
N LEU A 306 3.72 3.38 -14.29
CA LEU A 306 3.45 2.24 -13.40
C LEU A 306 2.27 1.40 -13.89
N ASN A 307 1.15 2.04 -14.25
CA ASN A 307 -0.09 1.35 -14.64
C ASN A 307 0.03 0.60 -15.97
N ASP A 308 0.81 1.13 -16.90
CA ASP A 308 1.05 0.53 -18.22
C ASP A 308 2.31 -0.39 -18.21
N ASP A 309 2.78 -0.77 -17.02
CA ASP A 309 3.90 -1.68 -16.78
C ASP A 309 5.25 -1.26 -17.39
N MET A 310 5.43 0.04 -17.76
CA MET A 310 6.66 0.51 -18.41
C MET A 310 7.88 0.35 -17.50
N ILE A 311 7.76 0.70 -16.22
CA ILE A 311 8.83 0.54 -15.24
C ILE A 311 9.07 -0.95 -14.96
N PHE A 312 8.01 -1.74 -14.82
CA PHE A 312 8.09 -3.19 -14.60
C PHE A 312 8.84 -3.89 -15.75
N ASP A 313 8.50 -3.58 -16.98
CA ASP A 313 9.09 -4.18 -18.17
C ASP A 313 10.55 -3.80 -18.33
N TYR A 314 10.90 -2.51 -18.08
CA TYR A 314 12.28 -2.09 -18.10
C TYR A 314 13.10 -2.80 -17.02
N ALA A 315 12.58 -2.88 -15.80
CA ALA A 315 13.25 -3.61 -14.72
C ALA A 315 13.45 -5.10 -15.07
N THR A 316 12.47 -5.72 -15.73
CA THR A 316 12.58 -7.11 -16.22
C THR A 316 13.74 -7.25 -17.19
N GLN A 317 13.85 -6.35 -18.18
CA GLN A 317 14.93 -6.37 -19.16
C GLN A 317 16.29 -6.06 -18.56
N TYR A 318 16.33 -5.15 -17.59
CA TYR A 318 17.54 -4.84 -16.84
C TYR A 318 18.05 -6.09 -16.11
N CYS A 319 17.18 -6.82 -15.40
CA CYS A 319 17.53 -8.02 -14.66
C CYS A 319 17.94 -9.19 -15.55
N ILE A 320 17.48 -9.26 -16.80
CA ILE A 320 17.94 -10.25 -17.80
C ILE A 320 19.44 -9.99 -18.16
N LYS A 321 19.83 -8.72 -18.27
CA LYS A 321 21.19 -8.33 -18.62
C LYS A 321 22.17 -8.35 -17.44
N HIS A 322 21.66 -8.24 -16.23
CA HIS A 322 22.45 -8.15 -15.01
C HIS A 322 22.07 -9.28 -14.06
N SER A 323 22.98 -10.23 -13.83
CA SER A 323 22.71 -11.37 -12.93
C SER A 323 22.73 -10.98 -11.45
N GLN A 324 23.31 -9.86 -11.10
CA GLN A 324 23.39 -9.32 -9.74
C GLN A 324 23.49 -7.79 -9.77
N VAL A 325 23.09 -7.17 -8.69
CA VAL A 325 23.25 -5.73 -8.42
C VAL A 325 24.02 -5.54 -7.14
N GLY A 326 24.57 -4.34 -6.93
CA GLY A 326 25.29 -3.99 -5.70
C GLY A 326 24.40 -3.88 -4.48
N GLU A 327 24.96 -3.48 -3.35
CA GLU A 327 24.22 -3.25 -2.10
C GLU A 327 23.04 -2.30 -2.31
N VAL A 328 21.91 -2.59 -1.68
CA VAL A 328 20.66 -1.80 -1.80
C VAL A 328 20.89 -0.30 -1.60
N LYS A 329 21.69 0.05 -0.58
CA LYS A 329 21.97 1.45 -0.22
C LYS A 329 22.80 2.23 -1.25
N ASP A 330 23.54 1.53 -2.13
CA ASP A 330 24.47 2.12 -3.10
C ASP A 330 23.94 2.02 -4.55
N PHE A 331 22.81 1.30 -4.74
CA PHE A 331 22.24 1.09 -6.06
C PHE A 331 21.44 2.31 -6.53
N THR A 332 21.80 2.81 -7.71
CA THR A 332 21.08 3.90 -8.37
C THR A 332 21.03 3.66 -9.87
N ILE A 333 20.02 4.19 -10.53
CA ILE A 333 19.91 4.18 -12.00
C ILE A 333 20.84 5.24 -12.56
N THR A 334 21.79 4.79 -13.38
CA THR A 334 22.74 5.70 -14.07
C THR A 334 22.04 6.52 -15.15
N ASP A 335 22.70 7.59 -15.62
CA ASP A 335 22.18 8.36 -16.76
C ASP A 335 22.11 7.53 -18.04
N ALA A 336 23.04 6.59 -18.24
CA ALA A 336 23.02 5.67 -19.36
C ALA A 336 21.80 4.72 -19.31
N ASP A 337 21.52 4.15 -18.15
CA ASP A 337 20.33 3.31 -17.94
C ASP A 337 19.04 4.10 -18.19
N TYR A 338 19.01 5.35 -17.74
CA TYR A 338 17.86 6.21 -17.95
C TYR A 338 17.64 6.58 -19.42
N VAL A 339 18.71 6.79 -20.17
CA VAL A 339 18.64 6.98 -21.62
C VAL A 339 18.08 5.73 -22.31
N ASP A 340 18.47 4.54 -21.88
CA ASP A 340 17.95 3.29 -22.42
C ASP A 340 16.44 3.10 -22.07
N PHE A 341 16.02 3.50 -20.87
CA PHE A 341 14.61 3.55 -20.49
C PHE A 341 13.81 4.47 -21.44
N LYS A 342 14.30 5.71 -21.69
CA LYS A 342 13.65 6.63 -22.62
C LYS A 342 13.56 6.04 -24.03
N LYS A 343 14.61 5.41 -24.55
CA LYS A 343 14.58 4.73 -25.86
C LYS A 343 13.50 3.63 -25.90
N MET A 344 13.34 2.86 -24.82
CA MET A 344 12.30 1.84 -24.72
C MET A 344 10.90 2.47 -24.82
N LEU A 345 10.63 3.58 -24.12
CA LEU A 345 9.35 4.29 -24.18
C LEU A 345 9.05 4.80 -25.59
N HIS A 346 10.03 5.39 -26.27
CA HIS A 346 9.88 5.83 -27.66
C HIS A 346 9.61 4.67 -28.62
N LYS A 347 10.34 3.56 -28.47
CA LYS A 347 10.14 2.34 -29.28
C LYS A 347 8.70 1.79 -29.11
N ARG A 348 8.16 1.84 -27.90
CA ARG A 348 6.81 1.40 -27.56
C ARG A 348 5.74 2.43 -27.87
N LYS A 349 6.12 3.61 -28.36
CA LYS A 349 5.21 4.74 -28.63
C LYS A 349 4.37 5.09 -27.38
N PHE A 350 5.00 5.09 -26.21
CA PHE A 350 4.33 5.41 -24.95
C PHE A 350 3.71 6.80 -25.00
N THR A 351 2.46 6.87 -24.66
CA THR A 351 1.68 8.12 -24.55
C THR A 351 0.76 8.00 -23.33
N TYR A 352 0.32 9.12 -22.80
CA TYR A 352 -0.60 9.12 -21.68
C TYR A 352 -1.56 10.31 -21.73
N ASP A 353 -2.71 10.13 -21.08
CA ASP A 353 -3.78 11.11 -21.06
C ASP A 353 -3.47 12.28 -20.14
N ARG A 354 -3.68 13.50 -20.66
CA ARG A 354 -3.50 14.74 -19.90
C ARG A 354 -4.83 15.47 -19.78
N GLN A 355 -5.31 15.59 -18.54
CA GLN A 355 -6.58 16.25 -18.27
C GLN A 355 -6.56 17.74 -18.66
N SER A 356 -5.40 18.41 -18.53
CA SER A 356 -5.24 19.81 -18.93
C SER A 356 -5.47 20.04 -20.43
N GLU A 357 -4.95 19.14 -21.28
CA GLU A 357 -5.17 19.21 -22.74
C GLU A 357 -6.63 18.93 -23.11
N LYS A 358 -7.25 17.92 -22.46
CA LYS A 358 -8.67 17.61 -22.65
C LYS A 358 -9.56 18.76 -22.21
N MET A 359 -9.27 19.35 -21.04
CA MET A 359 -10.01 20.51 -20.55
C MET A 359 -9.84 21.73 -21.44
N LEU A 360 -8.63 22.00 -21.96
CA LEU A 360 -8.39 23.10 -22.87
C LEU A 360 -9.17 22.92 -24.16
N LYS A 361 -9.18 21.70 -24.72
CA LYS A 361 -9.97 21.38 -25.92
C LYS A 361 -11.45 21.62 -25.68
N ASN A 362 -12.00 21.11 -24.59
CA ASN A 362 -13.40 21.32 -24.22
C ASN A 362 -13.71 22.82 -24.00
N LEU A 363 -12.80 23.55 -23.35
CA LEU A 363 -12.96 24.98 -23.13
C LEU A 363 -12.96 25.76 -24.45
N LYS A 364 -12.13 25.38 -25.44
CA LYS A 364 -12.13 25.95 -26.79
C LYS A 364 -13.47 25.74 -27.47
N GLU A 365 -14.00 24.51 -27.46
CA GLU A 365 -15.28 24.16 -28.06
C GLU A 365 -16.45 24.96 -27.43
N ILE A 366 -16.44 25.14 -26.12
CA ILE A 366 -17.43 25.96 -25.41
C ILE A 366 -17.27 27.45 -25.76
N ALA A 367 -16.05 27.99 -25.75
CA ALA A 367 -15.78 29.39 -26.08
C ALA A 367 -16.15 29.74 -27.54
N GLU A 368 -15.98 28.79 -28.46
CA GLU A 368 -16.42 28.92 -29.86
C GLU A 368 -17.96 28.98 -29.94
N PHE A 369 -18.66 28.06 -29.26
CA PHE A 369 -20.11 28.02 -29.18
C PHE A 369 -20.70 29.28 -28.55
N GLU A 370 -20.06 29.83 -27.51
CA GLU A 370 -20.49 31.06 -26.84
C GLU A 370 -20.06 32.36 -27.55
N GLY A 371 -19.26 32.28 -28.62
CA GLY A 371 -18.79 33.42 -29.39
C GLY A 371 -17.65 34.23 -28.79
N TYR A 372 -16.93 33.67 -27.82
CA TYR A 372 -15.77 34.33 -27.19
C TYR A 372 -14.43 34.05 -27.90
N MET A 373 -14.40 33.11 -28.83
CA MET A 373 -13.16 32.65 -29.43
C MET A 373 -12.42 33.72 -30.21
N ASP A 374 -13.12 34.64 -30.89
CA ASP A 374 -12.47 35.71 -31.65
C ASP A 374 -11.71 36.71 -30.78
N GLY A 375 -12.17 36.95 -29.56
CA GLY A 375 -11.50 37.83 -28.58
C GLY A 375 -10.43 37.18 -27.75
N ALA A 376 -10.32 35.85 -27.75
CA ALA A 376 -9.38 35.06 -26.87
C ALA A 376 -8.46 34.12 -27.65
N LYS A 377 -8.37 34.29 -28.96
CA LYS A 377 -7.64 33.37 -29.84
C LYS A 377 -6.14 33.32 -29.55
N GLU A 378 -5.53 34.43 -29.23
CA GLU A 378 -4.10 34.51 -28.92
C GLU A 378 -3.80 33.86 -27.56
N GLU A 379 -4.65 34.08 -26.57
CA GLU A 379 -4.53 33.48 -25.24
C GLU A 379 -4.69 31.96 -25.29
N PHE A 380 -5.65 31.47 -26.04
CA PHE A 380 -5.83 30.04 -26.27
C PHE A 380 -4.62 29.42 -26.97
N ALA A 381 -4.08 30.06 -28.00
CA ALA A 381 -2.88 29.58 -28.72
C ALA A 381 -1.65 29.57 -27.80
N ALA A 382 -1.47 30.61 -26.99
CA ALA A 382 -0.38 30.70 -26.02
C ALA A 382 -0.50 29.58 -24.94
N LEU A 383 -1.73 29.35 -24.44
CA LEU A 383 -1.98 28.30 -23.47
C LEU A 383 -1.79 26.90 -24.06
N GLU A 384 -2.25 26.67 -25.29
CA GLU A 384 -2.02 25.42 -26.03
C GLU A 384 -0.54 25.11 -26.19
N THR A 385 0.25 26.10 -26.61
CA THR A 385 1.72 25.95 -26.72
C THR A 385 2.36 25.57 -25.39
N LYS A 386 1.91 26.16 -24.28
CA LYS A 386 2.45 25.85 -22.94
C LYS A 386 1.99 24.51 -22.37
N LEU A 387 0.83 24.03 -22.78
CA LEU A 387 0.26 22.76 -22.33
C LEU A 387 0.52 21.61 -23.31
N THR A 388 1.05 21.90 -24.52
CA THR A 388 1.41 20.86 -25.49
C THR A 388 2.43 19.90 -24.89
N HIS A 389 2.13 18.62 -25.01
CA HIS A 389 2.92 17.55 -24.46
C HIS A 389 4.26 17.40 -25.16
N ASN A 390 5.30 17.37 -24.36
CA ASN A 390 6.62 16.90 -24.77
C ASN A 390 7.07 15.82 -23.81
N LEU A 391 7.04 14.57 -24.26
CA LEU A 391 7.38 13.41 -23.43
C LEU A 391 8.79 13.54 -22.84
N ASP A 392 9.78 13.94 -23.65
CA ASP A 392 11.16 14.06 -23.19
C ASP A 392 11.31 15.14 -22.10
N HIS A 393 10.62 16.26 -22.24
CA HIS A 393 10.62 17.31 -21.23
C HIS A 393 10.04 16.81 -19.88
N GLU A 394 8.95 16.06 -19.91
CA GLU A 394 8.36 15.49 -18.69
C GLU A 394 9.26 14.41 -18.08
N LEU A 395 9.87 13.56 -18.90
CA LEU A 395 10.84 12.56 -18.45
C LEU A 395 12.06 13.22 -17.80
N ASP A 396 12.53 14.35 -18.34
CA ASP A 396 13.65 15.08 -17.75
C ASP A 396 13.25 15.77 -16.45
N ARG A 397 12.07 16.38 -16.42
CA ARG A 397 11.53 17.07 -15.25
C ARG A 397 11.36 16.16 -14.03
N PHE A 398 10.87 14.95 -14.24
CA PHE A 398 10.60 13.96 -13.19
C PHE A 398 11.63 12.82 -13.18
N SER A 399 12.84 13.09 -13.71
CA SER A 399 13.87 12.06 -13.86
C SER A 399 14.28 11.41 -12.54
N LYS A 400 14.28 12.17 -11.44
CA LYS A 400 14.63 11.65 -10.12
C LYS A 400 13.60 10.63 -9.65
N GLU A 401 12.33 10.99 -9.65
CA GLU A 401 11.22 10.14 -9.19
C GLU A 401 11.12 8.88 -10.04
N ILE A 402 11.34 9.02 -11.36
CA ILE A 402 11.29 7.88 -12.28
C ILE A 402 12.48 6.94 -12.04
N LYS A 403 13.69 7.48 -11.88
CA LYS A 403 14.89 6.68 -11.57
C LYS A 403 14.75 5.95 -10.24
N ASP A 404 14.21 6.62 -9.22
CA ASP A 404 13.96 6.03 -7.90
C ASP A 404 12.94 4.87 -8.01
N ALA A 405 11.87 5.03 -8.79
CA ALA A 405 10.89 3.98 -9.01
C ALA A 405 11.48 2.79 -9.79
N ILE A 406 12.31 3.04 -10.81
CA ILE A 406 13.00 1.97 -11.55
C ILE A 406 13.98 1.24 -10.63
N ALA A 407 14.75 1.96 -9.81
CA ALA A 407 15.68 1.36 -8.86
C ALA A 407 14.97 0.46 -7.86
N GLN A 408 13.86 0.93 -7.28
CA GLN A 408 13.05 0.14 -6.36
C GLN A 408 12.51 -1.13 -7.03
N GLU A 409 12.00 -1.02 -8.26
CA GLU A 409 11.45 -2.16 -8.98
C GLU A 409 12.53 -3.19 -9.35
N ILE A 410 13.76 -2.74 -9.66
CA ILE A 410 14.89 -3.63 -9.88
C ILE A 410 15.32 -4.30 -8.57
N LEU A 411 15.49 -3.54 -7.50
CA LEU A 411 15.95 -4.06 -6.20
C LEU A 411 15.02 -5.12 -5.64
N LYS A 412 13.69 -4.96 -5.78
CA LYS A 412 12.71 -5.99 -5.38
C LYS A 412 12.97 -7.35 -6.03
N ARG A 413 13.49 -7.39 -7.25
CA ARG A 413 13.77 -8.65 -7.97
C ARG A 413 14.97 -9.42 -7.42
N TYR A 414 15.89 -8.74 -6.72
CA TYR A 414 17.08 -9.35 -6.11
C TYR A 414 16.93 -9.54 -4.61
N TYR A 415 16.24 -8.62 -3.94
CA TYR A 415 16.18 -8.55 -2.49
C TYR A 415 14.77 -8.68 -1.91
N PHE A 416 13.76 -8.94 -2.76
CA PHE A 416 12.35 -8.98 -2.37
C PHE A 416 11.95 -7.69 -1.65
N GLN A 417 11.17 -7.83 -0.59
CA GLN A 417 10.70 -6.69 0.21
C GLN A 417 11.80 -5.92 0.96
N ARG A 418 13.04 -6.38 0.91
CA ARG A 418 14.20 -5.67 1.46
C ARG A 418 14.83 -4.69 0.46
N GLY A 419 14.49 -4.81 -0.82
CA GLY A 419 14.97 -3.98 -1.95
C GLY A 419 14.23 -2.64 -2.14
#